data_02660d8572554b00e488e6822dfe3063
#
_entry.id   02660d8572554b00e488e6822dfe3063
#
_cell.length_a   1.000
_cell.length_b   1.000
_cell.length_c   1.000
_cell.angle_alpha   90.00
_cell.angle_beta   90.00
_cell.angle_gamma   90.00
#
_symmetry.space_group_name_H-M   'P 1'
#
loop_
_entity.id
_entity.type
_entity.pdbx_description
1 polymer ?
#
loop_
_entity_poly.entity_id
_entity_poly.type
_entity_poly.pdbx_seq_one_letter_code
_entity_poly.pdbx_strand_id
1 'polypeptide(L)'
;MRRILISLVYSILLSVTTSTAQEPVRNIIFMIGDGMGLSSVSMMQLVNKYEPTIFDKAENIALHKTYSADNRVTDSAASGTALATGFKTNNTMLGMTPDGTHVESLTDLAKRHGKATGVVVTTYLQHATPAAFYAHISSRHEYATISEQLLGSTLDVAIGGGMKFFNERYGTCCASRRAIKRTDFTLVRKPEELAACNGEKRVLALLAGKEVGENSGDYLAEATDKALEILEKRGGDNGFVLMVEGSLIDGMGHGNNAEGQQLEMQSFMRAVEVAVKYAEEHPGTLVVVTADHETGGLSLVSANSDFNLSEQGVEFRWTTDGHSAQMVPIYLYGTGAELINGIMENSELGAKLKSLISK
;
A
#
# COMPACT_ATOMS: atom_id res chain seq x y z
N MET A 1 1.36 75.05 38.88
CA MET A 1 0.85 73.65 38.84
C MET A 1 0.64 73.28 37.44
N ARG A 2 1.58 72.50 36.81
CA ARG A 2 1.48 71.97 35.45
C ARG A 2 0.97 70.56 35.54
N ARG A 3 -0.21 70.28 34.95
CA ARG A 3 -0.76 68.92 34.80
C ARG A 3 -0.14 68.30 33.57
N ILE A 4 0.61 67.22 33.74
CA ILE A 4 1.13 66.37 32.67
C ILE A 4 0.05 65.38 32.36
N LEU A 5 -0.53 65.40 31.11
CA LEU A 5 -1.37 64.36 30.56
C LEU A 5 -0.48 63.27 29.99
N ILE A 6 -0.54 62.06 30.56
CA ILE A 6 0.09 60.88 30.01
C ILE A 6 -0.95 60.20 29.10
N SER A 7 -0.79 60.29 27.80
CA SER A 7 -1.56 59.52 26.82
C SER A 7 -0.98 58.10 26.72
N LEU A 8 -1.75 57.14 27.17
CA LEU A 8 -1.45 55.71 27.01
C LEU A 8 -1.95 55.28 25.64
N VAL A 9 -1.04 55.07 24.68
CA VAL A 9 -1.37 54.49 23.37
C VAL A 9 -1.34 52.98 23.52
N TYR A 10 -2.53 52.36 23.56
CA TYR A 10 -2.67 50.89 23.43
C TYR A 10 -2.52 50.50 21.96
N SER A 11 -1.36 49.97 21.60
CA SER A 11 -1.17 49.31 20.31
C SER A 11 -1.78 47.92 20.39
N ILE A 12 -2.98 47.76 19.84
CA ILE A 12 -3.57 46.44 19.62
C ILE A 12 -2.84 45.81 18.43
N LEU A 13 -1.91 44.89 18.69
CA LEU A 13 -1.41 43.97 17.66
C LEU A 13 -2.54 43.00 17.33
N LEU A 14 -3.26 43.26 16.24
CA LEU A 14 -4.05 42.22 15.55
C LEU A 14 -3.08 41.20 14.95
N SER A 15 -2.86 40.12 15.67
CA SER A 15 -2.30 38.91 15.04
C SER A 15 -3.36 38.36 14.07
N VAL A 16 -3.22 38.72 12.80
CA VAL A 16 -3.96 38.04 11.72
C VAL A 16 -3.37 36.63 11.64
N THR A 17 -4.02 35.68 12.32
CA THR A 17 -3.81 34.28 12.06
C THR A 17 -4.41 34.04 10.66
N THR A 18 -3.59 34.08 9.63
CA THR A 18 -3.95 33.52 8.33
C THR A 18 -4.15 32.02 8.57
N SER A 19 -5.39 31.60 8.71
CA SER A 19 -5.76 30.21 8.53
C SER A 19 -5.40 29.89 7.09
N THR A 20 -4.21 29.34 6.87
CA THR A 20 -3.89 28.72 5.58
C THR A 20 -4.86 27.56 5.45
N ALA A 21 -5.79 27.65 4.51
CA ALA A 21 -6.63 26.52 4.17
C ALA A 21 -5.70 25.33 3.88
N GLN A 22 -5.91 24.25 4.61
CA GLN A 22 -5.11 23.04 4.43
C GLN A 22 -5.22 22.61 2.97
N GLU A 23 -4.07 22.32 2.35
CA GLU A 23 -4.05 21.87 0.95
C GLU A 23 -4.84 20.56 0.82
N PRO A 24 -5.78 20.45 -0.13
CA PRO A 24 -6.55 19.22 -0.30
C PRO A 24 -5.66 18.07 -0.76
N VAL A 25 -5.98 16.86 -0.31
CA VAL A 25 -5.31 15.64 -0.76
C VAL A 25 -5.67 15.40 -2.22
N ARG A 26 -4.71 15.55 -3.11
CA ARG A 26 -4.86 15.30 -4.55
C ARG A 26 -4.37 13.91 -4.94
N ASN A 27 -3.25 13.48 -4.35
CA ASN A 27 -2.65 12.18 -4.61
C ASN A 27 -2.69 11.32 -3.36
N ILE A 28 -2.95 10.04 -3.54
CA ILE A 28 -2.83 9.03 -2.47
C ILE A 28 -1.88 7.94 -2.95
N ILE A 29 -0.81 7.71 -2.20
CA ILE A 29 0.10 6.57 -2.37
C ILE A 29 -0.17 5.63 -1.20
N PHE A 30 -0.85 4.52 -1.46
CA PHE A 30 -1.24 3.55 -0.46
C PHE A 30 -0.32 2.34 -0.53
N MET A 31 0.54 2.17 0.46
CA MET A 31 1.60 1.17 0.50
C MET A 31 1.25 0.07 1.50
N ILE A 32 1.27 -1.18 1.05
CA ILE A 32 0.90 -2.35 1.85
C ILE A 32 2.09 -3.30 1.90
N GLY A 33 2.63 -3.53 3.09
CA GLY A 33 3.56 -4.63 3.34
C GLY A 33 2.74 -5.87 3.72
N ASP A 34 2.52 -6.78 2.77
CA ASP A 34 1.75 -8.01 3.02
C ASP A 34 2.38 -8.80 4.16
N GLY A 35 1.62 -9.08 5.21
CA GLY A 35 2.10 -9.78 6.40
C GLY A 35 3.00 -8.97 7.35
N MET A 36 3.18 -7.66 7.12
CA MET A 36 4.07 -6.78 7.88
C MET A 36 3.48 -6.43 9.26
N GLY A 37 3.77 -7.21 10.27
CA GLY A 37 3.44 -6.87 11.65
C GLY A 37 4.38 -5.82 12.26
N LEU A 38 4.03 -5.32 13.45
CA LEU A 38 4.89 -4.41 14.21
C LEU A 38 6.24 -5.03 14.56
N SER A 39 6.28 -6.35 14.77
CA SER A 39 7.53 -7.09 15.00
C SER A 39 8.46 -7.06 13.80
N SER A 40 7.92 -7.09 12.56
CA SER A 40 8.72 -6.96 11.34
C SER A 40 9.38 -5.59 11.25
N VAL A 41 8.67 -4.52 11.61
CA VAL A 41 9.25 -3.17 11.69
C VAL A 41 10.31 -3.09 12.79
N SER A 42 10.04 -3.64 13.98
CA SER A 42 11.00 -3.67 15.09
C SER A 42 12.27 -4.47 14.74
N MET A 43 12.13 -5.55 13.97
CA MET A 43 13.25 -6.31 13.45
C MET A 43 14.16 -5.43 12.57
N MET A 44 13.58 -4.59 11.73
CA MET A 44 14.37 -3.68 10.88
C MET A 44 15.12 -2.61 11.68
N GLN A 45 14.54 -2.12 12.77
CA GLN A 45 15.26 -1.23 13.69
C GLN A 45 16.47 -1.90 14.33
N LEU A 46 16.33 -3.18 14.73
CA LEU A 46 17.46 -3.97 15.24
C LEU A 46 18.56 -4.16 14.20
N VAL A 47 18.19 -4.58 12.98
CA VAL A 47 19.10 -4.79 11.86
C VAL A 47 19.83 -3.49 11.51
N ASN A 48 19.16 -2.36 11.57
CA ASN A 48 19.72 -1.03 11.34
C ASN A 48 20.41 -0.42 12.59
N LYS A 49 20.66 -1.23 13.62
CA LYS A 49 21.34 -0.82 14.88
C LYS A 49 20.70 0.40 15.54
N TYR A 50 19.37 0.50 15.45
CA TYR A 50 18.54 1.62 15.93
C TYR A 50 18.84 2.98 15.28
N GLU A 51 19.58 3.02 14.15
CA GLU A 51 19.60 4.22 13.32
C GLU A 51 18.20 4.47 12.76
N PRO A 52 17.76 5.73 12.62
CA PRO A 52 16.43 6.03 12.15
C PRO A 52 16.12 5.41 10.77
N THR A 53 14.99 4.76 10.66
CA THR A 53 14.44 4.22 9.42
C THR A 53 13.41 5.18 8.82
N ILE A 54 12.86 4.82 7.65
CA ILE A 54 11.76 5.61 7.07
C ILE A 54 10.53 5.62 7.97
N PHE A 55 10.28 4.58 8.76
CA PHE A 55 9.14 4.52 9.68
C PHE A 55 9.26 5.50 10.84
N ASP A 56 10.49 5.83 11.28
CA ASP A 56 10.75 6.81 12.33
C ASP A 56 10.47 8.25 11.86
N LYS A 57 10.38 8.47 10.55
CA LYS A 57 10.08 9.78 9.94
C LYS A 57 8.59 10.04 9.75
N ALA A 58 7.72 9.08 10.13
CA ALA A 58 6.28 9.26 9.98
C ALA A 58 5.77 10.46 10.77
N GLU A 59 4.99 11.31 10.11
CA GLU A 59 4.39 12.49 10.71
C GLU A 59 3.25 12.13 11.67
N ASN A 60 2.59 10.99 11.41
CA ASN A 60 1.57 10.45 12.29
C ASN A 60 1.57 8.92 12.24
N ILE A 61 1.10 8.29 13.31
CA ILE A 61 1.04 6.84 13.46
C ILE A 61 -0.33 6.44 13.99
N ALA A 62 -0.88 5.35 13.45
CA ALA A 62 -2.10 4.73 13.92
C ALA A 62 -1.96 3.19 13.88
N LEU A 63 -3.00 2.49 14.32
CA LEU A 63 -3.09 1.03 14.25
C LEU A 63 -4.44 0.64 13.67
N HIS A 64 -4.51 -0.50 12.99
CA HIS A 64 -5.81 -1.07 12.67
C HIS A 64 -5.94 -2.55 13.02
N LYS A 65 -7.18 -2.95 13.25
CA LYS A 65 -7.60 -4.33 13.45
C LYS A 65 -7.80 -4.99 12.10
N THR A 66 -7.39 -6.25 11.99
CA THR A 66 -7.27 -6.95 10.69
C THR A 66 -8.39 -7.95 10.40
N TYR A 67 -9.16 -8.40 11.42
CA TYR A 67 -10.15 -9.46 11.27
C TYR A 67 -11.13 -9.26 10.10
N SER A 68 -11.55 -10.37 9.47
CA SER A 68 -12.54 -10.40 8.38
C SER A 68 -13.98 -10.48 8.90
N ALA A 69 -14.96 -10.51 8.01
CA ALA A 69 -16.37 -10.59 8.41
C ALA A 69 -16.73 -11.96 9.04
N ASP A 70 -16.08 -13.03 8.60
CA ASP A 70 -16.35 -14.41 9.03
C ASP A 70 -15.25 -15.03 9.89
N ASN A 71 -14.09 -14.36 10.07
CA ASN A 71 -12.97 -14.95 10.78
C ASN A 71 -12.19 -13.91 11.60
N ARG A 72 -11.70 -14.33 12.79
CA ARG A 72 -10.85 -13.50 13.66
C ARG A 72 -9.44 -13.29 13.07
N VAL A 73 -9.01 -14.19 12.21
CA VAL A 73 -7.76 -14.11 11.45
C VAL A 73 -8.11 -13.96 9.97
N THR A 74 -7.76 -12.82 9.41
CA THR A 74 -8.04 -12.50 8.01
C THR A 74 -7.09 -13.23 7.06
N ASP A 75 -7.52 -13.34 5.79
CA ASP A 75 -6.59 -13.53 4.67
C ASP A 75 -6.39 -12.20 3.91
N SER A 76 -5.43 -12.16 2.99
CA SER A 76 -5.14 -10.96 2.19
C SER A 76 -6.33 -10.51 1.33
N ALA A 77 -7.22 -11.43 0.92
CA ALA A 77 -8.38 -11.09 0.10
C ALA A 77 -9.38 -10.24 0.90
N ALA A 78 -9.75 -10.71 2.10
CA ALA A 78 -10.71 -9.99 2.95
C ALA A 78 -10.12 -8.68 3.49
N SER A 79 -8.86 -8.69 3.94
CA SER A 79 -8.23 -7.46 4.42
C SER A 79 -7.97 -6.47 3.29
N GLY A 80 -7.44 -6.93 2.15
CA GLY A 80 -7.26 -6.09 0.97
C GLY A 80 -8.58 -5.47 0.50
N THR A 81 -9.69 -6.25 0.51
CA THR A 81 -11.03 -5.72 0.22
C THR A 81 -11.45 -4.65 1.22
N ALA A 82 -11.24 -4.88 2.53
CA ALA A 82 -11.58 -3.87 3.54
C ALA A 82 -10.79 -2.57 3.35
N LEU A 83 -9.50 -2.67 3.07
CA LEU A 83 -8.61 -1.53 2.79
C LEU A 83 -8.97 -0.81 1.49
N ALA A 84 -9.30 -1.57 0.43
CA ALA A 84 -9.62 -1.00 -0.88
C ALA A 84 -11.03 -0.40 -0.96
N THR A 85 -11.99 -0.91 -0.21
CA THR A 85 -13.41 -0.57 -0.40
C THR A 85 -14.07 0.15 0.79
N GLY A 86 -13.53 -0.04 1.99
CA GLY A 86 -14.17 0.41 3.24
C GLY A 86 -15.20 -0.58 3.79
N PHE A 87 -15.31 -1.79 3.23
CA PHE A 87 -16.25 -2.83 3.66
C PHE A 87 -15.54 -4.12 4.02
N LYS A 88 -15.89 -4.71 5.17
CA LYS A 88 -15.43 -6.05 5.50
C LYS A 88 -16.13 -7.10 4.64
N THR A 89 -15.39 -8.15 4.30
CA THR A 89 -15.89 -9.32 3.59
C THR A 89 -15.43 -10.62 4.24
N ASN A 90 -15.90 -11.75 3.75
CA ASN A 90 -15.43 -13.07 4.19
C ASN A 90 -14.05 -13.38 3.61
N ASN A 91 -13.28 -14.20 4.30
CA ASN A 91 -12.00 -14.70 3.78
C ASN A 91 -12.19 -15.25 2.37
N THR A 92 -11.22 -15.09 1.52
CA THR A 92 -11.15 -15.43 0.09
C THR A 92 -11.93 -14.52 -0.88
N MET A 93 -12.88 -13.71 -0.41
CA MET A 93 -13.69 -12.83 -1.28
C MET A 93 -12.95 -11.53 -1.62
N LEU A 94 -13.14 -11.04 -2.84
CA LEU A 94 -12.52 -9.82 -3.37
C LEU A 94 -13.59 -8.82 -3.83
N GLY A 95 -13.50 -7.56 -3.40
CA GLY A 95 -14.32 -6.45 -3.87
C GLY A 95 -15.83 -6.61 -3.67
N MET A 96 -16.25 -7.44 -2.73
CA MET A 96 -17.66 -7.77 -2.45
C MET A 96 -17.93 -7.72 -0.96
N THR A 97 -19.18 -7.47 -0.58
CA THR A 97 -19.69 -7.74 0.78
C THR A 97 -19.94 -9.24 0.99
N PRO A 98 -20.14 -9.73 2.23
CA PRO A 98 -20.37 -11.15 2.50
C PRO A 98 -21.58 -11.77 1.78
N ASP A 99 -22.56 -10.96 1.41
CA ASP A 99 -23.74 -11.40 0.63
C ASP A 99 -23.53 -11.42 -0.88
N GLY A 100 -22.30 -11.10 -1.35
CA GLY A 100 -21.94 -11.11 -2.77
C GLY A 100 -22.24 -9.81 -3.51
N THR A 101 -22.61 -8.74 -2.83
CA THR A 101 -22.81 -7.43 -3.47
C THR A 101 -21.45 -6.80 -3.80
N HIS A 102 -21.24 -6.38 -5.04
CA HIS A 102 -20.04 -5.67 -5.47
C HIS A 102 -19.91 -4.31 -4.78
N VAL A 103 -18.73 -3.97 -4.31
CA VAL A 103 -18.42 -2.68 -3.68
C VAL A 103 -17.31 -1.95 -4.41
N GLU A 104 -17.51 -0.67 -4.62
CA GLU A 104 -16.58 0.20 -5.34
C GLU A 104 -15.25 0.33 -4.59
N SER A 105 -14.14 0.07 -5.27
CA SER A 105 -12.79 0.21 -4.73
C SER A 105 -12.30 1.68 -4.72
N LEU A 106 -11.17 1.92 -4.05
CA LEU A 106 -10.43 3.19 -4.08
C LEU A 106 -10.07 3.60 -5.52
N THR A 107 -9.62 2.65 -6.34
CA THR A 107 -9.23 2.93 -7.73
C THR A 107 -10.45 3.21 -8.61
N ASP A 108 -11.56 2.52 -8.42
CA ASP A 108 -12.80 2.80 -9.15
C ASP A 108 -13.35 4.18 -8.80
N LEU A 109 -13.39 4.51 -7.49
CA LEU A 109 -13.80 5.82 -7.03
C LEU A 109 -12.89 6.93 -7.58
N ALA A 110 -11.57 6.73 -7.49
CA ALA A 110 -10.58 7.67 -8.01
C ALA A 110 -10.78 7.93 -9.51
N LYS A 111 -10.98 6.88 -10.28
CA LYS A 111 -11.25 6.99 -11.73
C LYS A 111 -12.53 7.76 -12.03
N ARG A 112 -13.60 7.52 -11.27
CA ARG A 112 -14.85 8.25 -11.40
C ARG A 112 -14.70 9.75 -11.09
N HIS A 113 -13.73 10.11 -10.24
CA HIS A 113 -13.33 11.49 -9.97
C HIS A 113 -12.26 12.04 -10.93
N GLY A 114 -11.98 11.34 -12.04
CA GLY A 114 -11.04 11.80 -13.06
C GLY A 114 -9.57 11.65 -12.69
N LYS A 115 -9.25 10.94 -11.60
CA LYS A 115 -7.87 10.68 -11.18
C LYS A 115 -7.26 9.53 -11.99
N ALA A 116 -5.94 9.54 -12.12
CA ALA A 116 -5.22 8.37 -12.61
C ALA A 116 -5.11 7.30 -11.50
N THR A 117 -4.99 6.03 -11.90
CA THR A 117 -4.98 4.91 -10.95
C THR A 117 -3.93 3.87 -11.29
N GLY A 118 -3.29 3.28 -10.26
CA GLY A 118 -2.27 2.27 -10.49
C GLY A 118 -2.11 1.28 -9.36
N VAL A 119 -1.50 0.12 -9.71
CA VAL A 119 -1.04 -0.90 -8.76
C VAL A 119 0.37 -1.35 -9.14
N VAL A 120 1.25 -1.50 -8.15
CA VAL A 120 2.63 -1.98 -8.29
C VAL A 120 2.90 -3.03 -7.21
N VAL A 121 3.36 -4.21 -7.59
CA VAL A 121 3.52 -5.32 -6.66
C VAL A 121 4.78 -6.15 -6.93
N THR A 122 5.33 -6.81 -5.92
CA THR A 122 6.42 -7.79 -6.08
C THR A 122 5.91 -9.19 -6.43
N THR A 123 4.63 -9.45 -6.23
CA THR A 123 3.97 -10.71 -6.63
C THR A 123 3.32 -10.61 -8.02
N TYR A 124 2.37 -11.49 -8.31
CA TYR A 124 1.56 -11.44 -9.53
C TYR A 124 0.34 -10.54 -9.34
N LEU A 125 -0.02 -9.82 -10.38
CA LEU A 125 -1.13 -8.86 -10.35
C LEU A 125 -2.48 -9.50 -9.99
N GLN A 126 -2.65 -10.81 -10.20
CA GLN A 126 -3.84 -11.56 -9.82
C GLN A 126 -3.81 -12.04 -8.35
N HIS A 127 -2.76 -11.72 -7.56
CA HIS A 127 -2.75 -11.98 -6.13
C HIS A 127 -3.87 -11.21 -5.43
N ALA A 128 -4.26 -11.68 -4.25
CA ALA A 128 -5.45 -11.18 -3.57
C ALA A 128 -5.39 -9.68 -3.25
N THR A 129 -4.27 -9.21 -2.74
CA THR A 129 -4.12 -7.82 -2.31
C THR A 129 -4.28 -6.83 -3.48
N PRO A 130 -3.51 -6.93 -4.60
CA PRO A 130 -3.74 -6.05 -5.74
C PRO A 130 -5.11 -6.27 -6.38
N ALA A 131 -5.61 -7.53 -6.44
CA ALA A 131 -6.90 -7.83 -7.04
C ALA A 131 -8.07 -7.17 -6.30
N ALA A 132 -7.98 -6.97 -5.00
CA ALA A 132 -9.00 -6.26 -4.23
C ALA A 132 -9.23 -4.80 -4.68
N PHE A 133 -8.29 -4.21 -5.39
CA PHE A 133 -8.38 -2.84 -5.92
C PHE A 133 -9.07 -2.75 -7.29
N TYR A 134 -9.31 -3.89 -7.98
CA TYR A 134 -9.92 -3.86 -9.32
C TYR A 134 -10.84 -5.03 -9.63
N ALA A 135 -10.91 -6.07 -8.78
CA ALA A 135 -11.68 -7.28 -9.05
C ALA A 135 -12.80 -7.49 -8.01
N HIS A 136 -13.89 -8.10 -8.48
CA HIS A 136 -15.07 -8.43 -7.70
C HIS A 136 -15.43 -9.91 -7.92
N ILE A 137 -15.06 -10.77 -6.96
CA ILE A 137 -15.25 -12.22 -7.11
C ILE A 137 -15.28 -12.93 -5.74
N SER A 138 -16.04 -14.02 -5.65
CA SER A 138 -16.23 -14.78 -4.43
C SER A 138 -14.99 -15.60 -3.99
N SER A 139 -14.01 -15.79 -4.89
CA SER A 139 -12.81 -16.57 -4.58
C SER A 139 -11.55 -15.98 -5.22
N ARG A 140 -10.55 -15.65 -4.41
CA ARG A 140 -9.21 -15.20 -4.83
C ARG A 140 -8.45 -16.22 -5.69
N HIS A 141 -8.92 -17.46 -5.75
CA HIS A 141 -8.28 -18.54 -6.51
C HIS A 141 -8.77 -18.61 -7.96
N GLU A 142 -9.74 -17.80 -8.35
CA GLU A 142 -10.25 -17.74 -9.71
C GLU A 142 -9.39 -16.83 -10.60
N TYR A 143 -8.11 -17.16 -10.72
CA TYR A 143 -7.10 -16.35 -11.41
C TYR A 143 -7.48 -16.00 -12.85
N ALA A 144 -8.25 -16.85 -13.50
CA ALA A 144 -8.75 -16.65 -14.84
C ALA A 144 -9.67 -15.43 -14.91
N THR A 145 -10.70 -15.41 -14.07
CA THR A 145 -11.68 -14.33 -13.99
C THR A 145 -11.02 -13.04 -13.49
N ILE A 146 -10.10 -13.15 -12.51
CA ILE A 146 -9.33 -11.99 -12.03
C ILE A 146 -8.48 -11.40 -13.17
N SER A 147 -7.86 -12.25 -14.03
CA SER A 147 -7.11 -11.75 -15.19
C SER A 147 -8.00 -11.04 -16.21
N GLU A 148 -9.23 -11.53 -16.43
CA GLU A 148 -10.21 -10.86 -17.30
C GLU A 148 -10.63 -9.50 -16.72
N GLN A 149 -10.88 -9.44 -15.41
CA GLN A 149 -11.22 -8.20 -14.74
C GLN A 149 -10.07 -7.21 -14.72
N LEU A 150 -8.80 -7.67 -14.61
CA LEU A 150 -7.63 -6.81 -14.76
C LEU A 150 -7.61 -6.13 -16.14
N LEU A 151 -7.85 -6.88 -17.20
CA LEU A 151 -7.89 -6.33 -18.56
C LEU A 151 -9.06 -5.37 -18.78
N GLY A 152 -10.18 -5.57 -18.10
CA GLY A 152 -11.36 -4.70 -18.09
C GLY A 152 -11.29 -3.56 -17.07
N SER A 153 -10.27 -3.53 -16.21
CA SER A 153 -10.15 -2.56 -15.12
C SER A 153 -9.95 -1.14 -15.63
N THR A 154 -10.12 -0.20 -14.73
CA THR A 154 -9.89 1.23 -14.97
C THR A 154 -8.46 1.69 -14.68
N LEU A 155 -7.56 0.77 -14.31
CA LEU A 155 -6.17 1.07 -13.97
C LEU A 155 -5.41 1.70 -15.16
N ASP A 156 -4.69 2.75 -14.90
CA ASP A 156 -3.78 3.37 -15.88
C ASP A 156 -2.42 2.68 -15.90
N VAL A 157 -1.99 2.17 -14.72
CA VAL A 157 -0.72 1.46 -14.53
C VAL A 157 -0.96 0.20 -13.71
N ALA A 158 -0.45 -0.94 -14.20
CA ALA A 158 -0.39 -2.18 -13.45
C ALA A 158 0.99 -2.83 -13.68
N ILE A 159 1.81 -2.92 -12.63
CA ILE A 159 3.20 -3.41 -12.70
C ILE A 159 3.38 -4.56 -11.70
N GLY A 160 3.83 -5.72 -12.18
CA GLY A 160 4.05 -6.90 -11.36
C GLY A 160 4.38 -8.13 -12.18
N GLY A 161 4.20 -9.30 -11.57
CA GLY A 161 4.25 -10.59 -12.25
C GLY A 161 2.89 -11.04 -12.80
N GLY A 162 2.77 -12.33 -13.10
CA GLY A 162 1.47 -12.96 -13.44
C GLY A 162 1.24 -13.30 -14.90
N MET A 163 2.25 -13.20 -15.77
CA MET A 163 2.10 -13.57 -17.19
C MET A 163 1.60 -15.00 -17.38
N LYS A 164 1.88 -15.93 -16.46
CA LYS A 164 1.43 -17.31 -16.57
C LYS A 164 -0.09 -17.47 -16.54
N PHE A 165 -0.80 -16.55 -15.87
CA PHE A 165 -2.26 -16.62 -15.75
C PHE A 165 -3.00 -16.16 -17.00
N PHE A 166 -2.29 -15.58 -17.98
CA PHE A 166 -2.80 -15.25 -19.31
C PHE A 166 -2.58 -16.37 -20.32
N ASN A 167 -2.72 -17.63 -19.91
CA ASN A 167 -2.63 -18.77 -20.79
C ASN A 167 -3.84 -19.73 -20.63
N GLU A 168 -4.10 -20.53 -21.67
CA GLU A 168 -5.26 -21.42 -21.76
C GLU A 168 -5.32 -22.51 -20.66
N ARG A 169 -4.20 -22.81 -19.99
CA ARG A 169 -4.15 -23.83 -18.92
C ARG A 169 -4.95 -23.46 -17.68
N TYR A 170 -5.21 -22.18 -17.45
CA TYR A 170 -5.96 -21.68 -16.29
C TYR A 170 -7.44 -21.41 -16.59
N GLY A 171 -7.97 -22.00 -17.67
CA GLY A 171 -9.40 -21.97 -17.98
C GLY A 171 -9.89 -20.73 -18.71
N THR A 172 -8.99 -19.84 -19.12
CA THR A 172 -9.36 -18.60 -19.79
C THR A 172 -9.28 -18.74 -21.30
N CYS A 173 -10.35 -18.99 -21.96
CA CYS A 173 -10.41 -18.79 -23.41
C CYS A 173 -10.38 -17.30 -23.79
N CYS A 174 -10.65 -16.38 -22.84
CA CYS A 174 -10.80 -14.94 -23.10
C CYS A 174 -9.61 -14.09 -22.64
N ALA A 175 -8.90 -14.43 -21.55
CA ALA A 175 -7.70 -13.71 -21.08
C ALA A 175 -6.40 -14.22 -21.74
N SER A 176 -6.44 -14.57 -23.01
CA SER A 176 -5.24 -14.95 -23.76
C SER A 176 -4.38 -13.71 -24.06
N ARG A 177 -3.11 -13.94 -24.44
CA ARG A 177 -2.25 -12.85 -24.98
C ARG A 177 -2.92 -12.07 -26.13
N ARG A 178 -3.92 -12.66 -26.81
CA ARG A 178 -4.75 -11.97 -27.81
C ARG A 178 -5.73 -10.99 -27.16
N ALA A 179 -6.25 -11.30 -25.97
CA ALA A 179 -7.13 -10.38 -25.25
C ALA A 179 -6.38 -9.12 -24.82
N ILE A 180 -5.14 -9.24 -24.32
CA ILE A 180 -4.30 -8.08 -23.98
C ILE A 180 -4.14 -7.15 -25.19
N LYS A 181 -3.92 -7.70 -26.39
CA LYS A 181 -3.79 -6.90 -27.63
C LYS A 181 -5.06 -6.15 -28.03
N ARG A 182 -6.21 -6.47 -27.47
CA ARG A 182 -7.51 -5.80 -27.74
C ARG A 182 -7.80 -4.69 -26.73
N THR A 183 -7.00 -4.58 -25.69
CA THR A 183 -7.09 -3.47 -24.72
C THR A 183 -6.26 -2.28 -25.22
N ASP A 184 -6.43 -1.14 -24.57
CA ASP A 184 -5.62 0.05 -24.77
C ASP A 184 -4.31 0.05 -23.93
N PHE A 185 -4.03 -1.05 -23.23
CA PHE A 185 -2.78 -1.23 -22.53
C PHE A 185 -1.58 -1.42 -23.46
N THR A 186 -0.49 -0.74 -23.16
CA THR A 186 0.83 -1.12 -23.64
C THR A 186 1.34 -2.27 -22.78
N LEU A 187 1.47 -3.47 -23.39
CA LEU A 187 2.04 -4.63 -22.71
C LEU A 187 3.57 -4.49 -22.66
N VAL A 188 4.09 -4.48 -21.45
CA VAL A 188 5.52 -4.45 -21.12
C VAL A 188 5.94 -5.78 -20.51
N ARG A 189 7.09 -6.31 -20.90
CA ARG A 189 7.56 -7.61 -20.44
C ARG A 189 8.98 -7.62 -19.91
N LYS A 190 9.65 -6.47 -19.97
CA LYS A 190 11.03 -6.29 -19.52
C LYS A 190 11.18 -4.95 -18.81
N PRO A 191 12.07 -4.86 -17.83
CA PRO A 191 12.34 -3.59 -17.13
C PRO A 191 12.73 -2.44 -18.06
N GLU A 192 13.52 -2.70 -19.10
CA GLU A 192 13.96 -1.68 -20.05
C GLU A 192 12.80 -1.11 -20.89
N GLU A 193 11.79 -1.95 -21.19
CA GLU A 193 10.57 -1.52 -21.88
C GLU A 193 9.70 -0.65 -20.94
N LEU A 194 9.67 -0.99 -19.62
CA LEU A 194 8.98 -0.19 -18.61
C LEU A 194 9.62 1.19 -18.46
N ALA A 195 10.95 1.25 -18.40
CA ALA A 195 11.69 2.50 -18.32
C ALA A 195 11.41 3.44 -19.50
N ALA A 196 11.11 2.88 -20.67
CA ALA A 196 10.79 3.66 -21.88
C ALA A 196 9.32 4.16 -21.94
N CYS A 197 8.45 3.73 -21.02
CA CYS A 197 7.06 4.21 -20.99
C CYS A 197 7.01 5.68 -20.56
N ASN A 198 6.20 6.47 -21.26
CA ASN A 198 6.12 7.92 -21.07
C ASN A 198 4.73 8.42 -20.60
N GLY A 199 3.86 7.52 -20.16
CA GLY A 199 2.52 7.85 -19.65
C GLY A 199 1.47 8.25 -20.71
N GLU A 200 1.78 8.19 -22.00
CA GLU A 200 0.77 8.47 -23.05
C GLU A 200 -0.33 7.41 -23.12
N LYS A 201 0.03 6.16 -22.87
CA LYS A 201 -0.89 5.02 -22.87
C LYS A 201 -0.93 4.38 -21.50
N ARG A 202 -2.00 3.60 -21.26
CA ARG A 202 -2.07 2.72 -20.10
C ARG A 202 -0.98 1.65 -20.17
N VAL A 203 -0.41 1.26 -19.02
CA VAL A 203 0.71 0.32 -18.95
C VAL A 203 0.31 -0.93 -18.17
N LEU A 204 0.46 -2.10 -18.80
CA LEU A 204 0.39 -3.40 -18.16
C LEU A 204 1.78 -4.05 -18.25
N ALA A 205 2.54 -3.98 -17.16
CA ALA A 205 3.86 -4.57 -17.08
C ALA A 205 3.79 -5.93 -16.36
N LEU A 206 3.98 -7.01 -17.12
CA LEU A 206 4.02 -8.38 -16.65
C LEU A 206 5.46 -8.89 -16.74
N LEU A 207 6.26 -8.52 -15.74
CA LEU A 207 7.72 -8.66 -15.78
C LEU A 207 8.20 -10.07 -15.42
N ALA A 208 7.31 -10.91 -14.87
CA ALA A 208 7.61 -12.29 -14.52
C ALA A 208 6.43 -13.23 -14.83
N GLY A 209 6.73 -14.54 -14.85
CA GLY A 209 5.71 -15.56 -15.01
C GLY A 209 4.72 -15.62 -13.85
N LYS A 210 5.22 -15.54 -12.62
CA LYS A 210 4.47 -15.49 -11.35
C LYS A 210 4.93 -14.28 -10.53
N GLU A 211 5.71 -14.46 -9.48
CA GLU A 211 6.30 -13.35 -8.70
C GLU A 211 7.47 -12.73 -9.47
N VAL A 212 7.80 -11.48 -9.19
CA VAL A 212 8.96 -10.80 -9.80
C VAL A 212 10.29 -11.33 -9.24
N GLY A 213 10.24 -12.06 -8.16
CA GLY A 213 11.36 -12.77 -7.55
C GLY A 213 11.56 -12.39 -6.09
N GLU A 214 12.03 -13.35 -5.31
CA GLU A 214 12.44 -13.11 -3.93
C GLU A 214 13.68 -12.22 -3.91
N ASN A 215 13.78 -11.35 -2.92
CA ASN A 215 14.89 -10.41 -2.74
C ASN A 215 15.13 -9.54 -3.99
N SER A 216 14.06 -9.06 -4.59
CA SER A 216 14.06 -8.29 -5.84
C SER A 216 14.87 -6.97 -5.79
N GLY A 217 15.59 -6.71 -4.73
CA GLY A 217 16.49 -5.57 -4.59
C GLY A 217 15.72 -4.25 -4.72
N ASP A 218 16.09 -3.43 -5.70
CA ASP A 218 15.50 -2.11 -5.91
C ASP A 218 14.26 -2.13 -6.83
N TYR A 219 13.83 -3.30 -7.31
CA TYR A 219 12.71 -3.42 -8.25
C TYR A 219 11.46 -2.65 -7.81
N LEU A 220 11.02 -2.84 -6.55
CA LEU A 220 9.80 -2.21 -6.07
C LEU A 220 9.93 -0.67 -6.03
N ALA A 221 11.10 -0.17 -5.64
CA ALA A 221 11.39 1.26 -5.64
C ALA A 221 11.41 1.84 -7.06
N GLU A 222 12.11 1.19 -8.00
CA GLU A 222 12.17 1.60 -9.41
C GLU A 222 10.80 1.54 -10.10
N ALA A 223 10.02 0.49 -9.83
CA ALA A 223 8.68 0.33 -10.36
C ALA A 223 7.70 1.37 -9.78
N THR A 224 7.86 1.72 -8.50
CA THR A 224 7.08 2.77 -7.83
C THR A 224 7.40 4.14 -8.44
N ASP A 225 8.68 4.48 -8.57
CA ASP A 225 9.12 5.75 -9.18
C ASP A 225 8.55 5.88 -10.61
N LYS A 226 8.66 4.83 -11.41
CA LYS A 226 8.11 4.82 -12.77
C LYS A 226 6.58 4.92 -12.81
N ALA A 227 5.89 4.29 -11.87
CA ALA A 227 4.45 4.41 -11.77
C ALA A 227 4.02 5.84 -11.41
N LEU A 228 4.74 6.50 -10.50
CA LEU A 228 4.51 7.90 -10.13
C LEU A 228 4.66 8.83 -11.34
N GLU A 229 5.75 8.71 -12.11
CA GLU A 229 5.97 9.48 -13.34
C GLU A 229 4.80 9.35 -14.32
N ILE A 230 4.33 8.12 -14.55
CA ILE A 230 3.23 7.84 -15.47
C ILE A 230 1.92 8.40 -14.94
N LEU A 231 1.63 8.21 -13.65
CA LEU A 231 0.37 8.61 -13.03
C LEU A 231 0.26 10.13 -12.89
N GLU A 232 1.35 10.81 -12.58
CA GLU A 232 1.40 12.28 -12.56
C GLU A 232 1.00 12.86 -13.92
N LYS A 233 1.59 12.36 -15.00
CA LYS A 233 1.25 12.78 -16.35
C LYS A 233 -0.19 12.50 -16.74
N ARG A 234 -0.73 11.32 -16.33
CA ARG A 234 -2.08 10.90 -16.68
C ARG A 234 -3.16 11.55 -15.81
N GLY A 235 -2.85 11.81 -14.55
CA GLY A 235 -3.78 12.44 -13.59
C GLY A 235 -3.83 13.96 -13.73
N GLY A 236 -2.71 14.58 -14.14
CA GLY A 236 -2.62 16.04 -14.24
C GLY A 236 -3.12 16.74 -12.97
N ASP A 237 -3.95 17.75 -13.13
CA ASP A 237 -4.48 18.53 -11.99
C ASP A 237 -5.42 17.71 -11.08
N ASN A 238 -6.01 16.62 -11.57
CA ASN A 238 -6.88 15.76 -10.78
C ASN A 238 -6.11 14.86 -9.82
N GLY A 239 -4.83 14.61 -10.08
CA GLY A 239 -3.99 13.72 -9.29
C GLY A 239 -4.27 12.23 -9.52
N PHE A 240 -3.83 11.40 -8.58
CA PHE A 240 -3.88 9.94 -8.74
C PHE A 240 -4.09 9.18 -7.43
N VAL A 241 -4.39 7.89 -7.56
CA VAL A 241 -4.32 6.87 -6.48
C VAL A 241 -3.43 5.74 -6.96
N LEU A 242 -2.38 5.48 -6.20
CA LEU A 242 -1.43 4.38 -6.44
C LEU A 242 -1.42 3.43 -5.24
N MET A 243 -1.65 2.14 -5.47
CA MET A 243 -1.37 1.09 -4.50
C MET A 243 -0.02 0.46 -4.82
N VAL A 244 0.83 0.32 -3.80
CA VAL A 244 2.15 -0.33 -3.88
C VAL A 244 2.21 -1.45 -2.85
N GLU A 245 2.69 -2.64 -3.23
CA GLU A 245 2.73 -3.77 -2.32
C GLU A 245 4.11 -4.43 -2.27
N GLY A 246 4.66 -4.52 -1.06
CA GLY A 246 5.75 -5.40 -0.72
C GLY A 246 5.19 -6.79 -0.37
N SER A 247 4.87 -7.56 -1.40
CA SER A 247 4.02 -8.75 -1.29
C SER A 247 4.72 -9.97 -0.67
N LEU A 248 6.05 -10.02 -0.70
CA LEU A 248 6.79 -11.23 -0.35
C LEU A 248 7.24 -11.27 1.13
N ILE A 249 6.99 -10.21 1.89
CA ILE A 249 7.19 -10.18 3.35
C ILE A 249 6.35 -11.29 4.00
N ASP A 250 5.11 -11.46 3.53
CA ASP A 250 4.19 -12.52 3.95
C ASP A 250 4.72 -13.92 3.67
N GLY A 251 5.22 -14.16 2.45
CA GLY A 251 5.80 -15.44 2.08
C GLY A 251 6.98 -15.83 2.97
N MET A 252 7.81 -14.88 3.37
CA MET A 252 8.91 -15.10 4.31
C MET A 252 8.39 -15.36 5.73
N GLY A 253 7.31 -14.69 6.14
CA GLY A 253 6.61 -14.96 7.40
C GLY A 253 6.04 -16.37 7.46
N HIS A 254 5.36 -16.83 6.40
CA HIS A 254 4.88 -18.21 6.27
C HIS A 254 6.00 -19.25 6.33
N GLY A 255 7.17 -18.91 5.79
CA GLY A 255 8.37 -19.74 5.85
C GLY A 255 9.15 -19.64 7.17
N ASN A 256 8.72 -18.79 8.12
CA ASN A 256 9.45 -18.45 9.34
C ASN A 256 10.92 -18.08 9.05
N ASN A 257 11.13 -17.38 7.94
CA ASN A 257 12.43 -17.00 7.39
C ASN A 257 12.76 -15.55 7.73
N ALA A 258 13.45 -15.32 8.84
CA ALA A 258 13.79 -13.96 9.30
C ALA A 258 14.75 -13.24 8.34
N GLU A 259 15.72 -13.93 7.76
CA GLU A 259 16.67 -13.34 6.80
C GLU A 259 15.95 -12.90 5.51
N GLY A 260 15.12 -13.77 4.96
CA GLY A 260 14.29 -13.44 3.79
C GLY A 260 13.33 -12.29 4.07
N GLN A 261 12.69 -12.29 5.25
CA GLN A 261 11.80 -11.20 5.63
C GLN A 261 12.54 -9.86 5.79
N GLN A 262 13.76 -9.85 6.32
CA GLN A 262 14.59 -8.64 6.38
C GLN A 262 14.89 -8.08 4.99
N LEU A 263 15.22 -8.93 4.02
CA LEU A 263 15.52 -8.49 2.65
C LEU A 263 14.28 -7.92 1.94
N GLU A 264 13.12 -8.56 2.09
CA GLU A 264 11.86 -8.05 1.54
C GLU A 264 11.41 -6.75 2.22
N MET A 265 11.58 -6.64 3.54
CA MET A 265 11.34 -5.40 4.27
C MET A 265 12.27 -4.27 3.80
N GLN A 266 13.56 -4.53 3.55
CA GLN A 266 14.48 -3.53 2.99
C GLN A 266 14.04 -3.07 1.60
N SER A 267 13.59 -3.98 0.74
CA SER A 267 13.06 -3.64 -0.58
C SER A 267 11.81 -2.76 -0.46
N PHE A 268 10.88 -3.11 0.43
CA PHE A 268 9.68 -2.32 0.70
C PHE A 268 10.01 -0.94 1.26
N MET A 269 10.92 -0.85 2.23
CA MET A 269 11.35 0.44 2.82
C MET A 269 11.93 1.39 1.76
N ARG A 270 12.72 0.90 0.79
CA ARG A 270 13.21 1.73 -0.32
C ARG A 270 12.08 2.27 -1.19
N ALA A 271 11.05 1.48 -1.43
CA ALA A 271 9.86 1.97 -2.15
C ALA A 271 9.08 3.00 -1.33
N VAL A 272 8.99 2.85 -0.01
CA VAL A 272 8.42 3.85 0.89
C VAL A 272 9.23 5.16 0.83
N GLU A 273 10.56 5.08 0.82
CA GLU A 273 11.42 6.27 0.68
C GLU A 273 11.16 7.03 -0.63
N VAL A 274 10.96 6.32 -1.75
CA VAL A 274 10.56 6.92 -3.03
C VAL A 274 9.22 7.65 -2.90
N ALA A 275 8.22 7.01 -2.30
CA ALA A 275 6.89 7.60 -2.12
C ALA A 275 6.91 8.83 -1.21
N VAL A 276 7.64 8.77 -0.10
CA VAL A 276 7.78 9.89 0.84
C VAL A 276 8.50 11.07 0.20
N LYS A 277 9.61 10.79 -0.51
CA LYS A 277 10.32 11.84 -1.27
C LYS A 277 9.41 12.50 -2.31
N TYR A 278 8.60 11.72 -3.03
CA TYR A 278 7.63 12.27 -3.96
C TYR A 278 6.63 13.19 -3.24
N ALA A 279 6.13 12.80 -2.06
CA ALA A 279 5.20 13.63 -1.29
C ALA A 279 5.84 14.95 -0.78
N GLU A 280 7.12 14.91 -0.40
CA GLU A 280 7.89 16.11 -0.01
C GLU A 280 8.05 17.10 -1.19
N GLU A 281 8.22 16.59 -2.41
CA GLU A 281 8.40 17.38 -3.63
C GLU A 281 7.06 17.81 -4.26
N HIS A 282 5.93 17.12 -3.92
CA HIS A 282 4.61 17.34 -4.53
C HIS A 282 3.52 17.54 -3.46
N PRO A 283 3.36 18.75 -2.92
CA PRO A 283 2.29 19.09 -1.98
C PRO A 283 0.91 18.65 -2.48
N GLY A 284 0.02 18.26 -1.59
CA GLY A 284 -1.25 17.60 -1.93
C GLY A 284 -1.13 16.08 -2.03
N THR A 285 0.02 15.50 -1.67
CA THR A 285 0.24 14.04 -1.66
C THR A 285 0.20 13.48 -0.25
N LEU A 286 -0.63 12.46 -0.03
CA LEU A 286 -0.69 11.63 1.17
C LEU A 286 -0.05 10.28 0.90
N VAL A 287 0.92 9.89 1.72
CA VAL A 287 1.47 8.52 1.74
C VAL A 287 0.96 7.81 2.98
N VAL A 288 0.36 6.64 2.78
CA VAL A 288 -0.13 5.76 3.84
C VAL A 288 0.57 4.42 3.72
N VAL A 289 1.31 4.02 4.74
CA VAL A 289 2.03 2.74 4.77
C VAL A 289 1.42 1.88 5.87
N THR A 290 0.98 0.67 5.51
CA THR A 290 0.38 -0.27 6.46
C THR A 290 0.65 -1.71 6.04
N ALA A 291 0.01 -2.66 6.71
CA ALA A 291 -0.07 -4.05 6.32
C ALA A 291 -1.55 -4.46 6.19
N ASP A 292 -1.81 -5.57 5.54
CA ASP A 292 -3.12 -6.20 5.52
C ASP A 292 -3.34 -7.09 6.74
N HIS A 293 -2.31 -7.78 7.21
CA HIS A 293 -2.24 -8.58 8.45
C HIS A 293 -0.80 -8.76 8.91
N GLU A 294 -0.59 -9.49 9.98
CA GLU A 294 0.71 -10.02 10.41
C GLU A 294 0.79 -11.51 10.07
N THR A 295 1.99 -11.98 9.72
CA THR A 295 2.26 -13.38 9.37
C THR A 295 3.44 -13.93 10.16
N GLY A 296 3.26 -15.17 10.66
CA GLY A 296 4.29 -15.93 11.38
C GLY A 296 4.23 -15.78 12.91
N GLY A 297 3.53 -14.77 13.43
CA GLY A 297 3.52 -14.48 14.86
C GLY A 297 4.93 -14.20 15.39
N LEU A 298 5.70 -13.37 14.65
CA LEU A 298 7.08 -13.05 14.96
C LEU A 298 7.23 -12.40 16.33
N SER A 299 8.17 -12.90 17.12
CA SER A 299 8.57 -12.34 18.40
C SER A 299 10.08 -12.13 18.44
N LEU A 300 10.50 -10.98 18.95
CA LEU A 300 11.89 -10.62 19.18
C LEU A 300 12.19 -10.81 20.67
N VAL A 301 12.89 -11.87 21.01
CA VAL A 301 13.10 -12.26 22.41
C VAL A 301 14.56 -12.20 22.78
N SER A 302 14.86 -12.07 24.11
CA SER A 302 16.23 -12.12 24.59
C SER A 302 16.83 -13.51 24.34
N ALA A 303 18.05 -13.53 23.81
CA ALA A 303 18.80 -14.79 23.61
C ALA A 303 19.35 -15.37 24.93
N ASN A 304 19.32 -14.61 26.02
CA ASN A 304 19.77 -15.05 27.34
C ASN A 304 18.73 -14.72 28.42
N SER A 305 18.72 -15.53 29.48
CA SER A 305 17.72 -15.45 30.55
C SER A 305 18.04 -14.38 31.61
N ASP A 306 19.23 -13.82 31.60
CA ASP A 306 19.72 -12.84 32.58
C ASP A 306 19.68 -11.40 32.09
N PHE A 307 19.21 -11.19 30.84
CA PHE A 307 19.11 -9.89 30.18
C PHE A 307 20.44 -9.15 30.06
N ASN A 308 21.56 -9.83 30.15
CA ASN A 308 22.88 -9.24 29.88
C ASN A 308 22.98 -8.94 28.38
N LEU A 309 23.18 -7.66 28.06
CA LEU A 309 23.34 -7.21 26.69
C LEU A 309 24.65 -7.80 26.11
N SER A 310 24.51 -8.70 25.15
CA SER A 310 25.53 -8.96 24.15
C SER A 310 25.04 -8.41 22.80
N GLU A 311 25.94 -8.14 21.87
CA GLU A 311 25.58 -7.71 20.52
C GLU A 311 24.67 -8.71 19.76
N GLN A 312 24.55 -9.94 20.27
CA GLN A 312 23.72 -11.02 19.72
C GLN A 312 22.56 -11.41 20.63
N GLY A 313 22.10 -10.49 21.49
CA GLY A 313 21.14 -10.76 22.55
C GLY A 313 19.69 -10.97 22.10
N VAL A 314 19.37 -11.04 20.79
CA VAL A 314 18.01 -11.16 20.29
C VAL A 314 17.88 -12.40 19.41
N GLU A 315 16.83 -13.18 19.68
CA GLU A 315 16.38 -14.27 18.82
C GLU A 315 15.06 -13.94 18.16
N PHE A 316 14.90 -14.34 16.90
CA PHE A 316 13.64 -14.29 16.18
C PHE A 316 12.90 -15.61 16.39
N ARG A 317 11.72 -15.56 17.02
CA ARG A 317 10.88 -16.72 17.26
C ARG A 317 9.53 -16.55 16.60
N TRP A 318 9.01 -17.65 16.08
CA TRP A 318 7.76 -17.70 15.35
C TRP A 318 6.77 -18.58 16.12
N THR A 319 5.50 -18.18 16.15
CA THR A 319 4.46 -18.91 16.88
C THR A 319 3.52 -19.67 15.95
N THR A 320 3.56 -19.37 14.66
CA THR A 320 2.74 -20.00 13.61
C THR A 320 3.45 -19.91 12.26
N ASP A 321 2.99 -20.69 11.29
CA ASP A 321 3.29 -20.56 9.86
C ASP A 321 2.16 -19.87 9.10
N GLY A 322 1.12 -19.38 9.78
CA GLY A 322 -0.04 -18.69 9.23
C GLY A 322 -0.09 -17.23 9.67
N HIS A 323 -1.22 -16.59 9.37
CA HIS A 323 -1.50 -15.24 9.83
C HIS A 323 -1.84 -15.20 11.32
N SER A 324 -1.69 -14.04 11.94
CA SER A 324 -2.13 -13.80 13.31
C SER A 324 -3.20 -12.71 13.39
N ALA A 325 -3.89 -12.65 14.54
CA ALA A 325 -4.91 -11.63 14.81
C ALA A 325 -4.34 -10.33 15.37
N GLN A 326 -3.04 -10.08 15.21
CA GLN A 326 -2.39 -8.88 15.72
C GLN A 326 -2.89 -7.65 14.93
N MET A 327 -2.99 -6.50 15.64
CA MET A 327 -3.13 -5.21 14.98
C MET A 327 -1.85 -4.88 14.23
N VAL A 328 -1.98 -4.18 13.11
CA VAL A 328 -0.83 -3.73 12.32
C VAL A 328 -0.70 -2.21 12.32
N PRO A 329 0.52 -1.68 12.12
CA PRO A 329 0.76 -0.24 12.16
C PRO A 329 0.27 0.46 10.88
N ILE A 330 -0.01 1.77 11.02
CA ILE A 330 -0.24 2.71 9.92
C ILE A 330 0.75 3.85 10.11
N TYR A 331 1.61 4.10 9.13
CA TYR A 331 2.53 5.24 9.09
C TYR A 331 2.05 6.22 8.02
N LEU A 332 2.09 7.51 8.34
CA LEU A 332 1.46 8.56 7.54
C LEU A 332 2.46 9.69 7.28
N TYR A 333 2.52 10.14 6.02
CA TYR A 333 3.43 11.20 5.59
C TYR A 333 2.72 12.15 4.63
N GLY A 334 3.08 13.43 4.68
CA GLY A 334 2.64 14.46 3.77
C GLY A 334 1.23 14.98 4.05
N THR A 335 0.60 15.52 3.03
CA THR A 335 -0.67 16.25 3.16
C THR A 335 -1.80 15.37 3.69
N GLY A 336 -2.39 15.74 4.81
CA GLY A 336 -3.50 15.01 5.43
C GLY A 336 -3.07 13.88 6.36
N ALA A 337 -1.78 13.71 6.65
CA ALA A 337 -1.27 12.69 7.58
C ALA A 337 -1.95 12.76 8.96
N GLU A 338 -2.28 13.95 9.46
CA GLU A 338 -2.94 14.18 10.74
C GLU A 338 -4.42 13.74 10.79
N LEU A 339 -5.04 13.46 9.64
CA LEU A 339 -6.46 13.08 9.56
C LEU A 339 -6.71 11.61 9.96
N ILE A 340 -5.67 10.80 10.04
CA ILE A 340 -5.74 9.38 10.36
C ILE A 340 -4.92 9.12 11.63
N ASN A 341 -5.59 8.75 12.72
CA ASN A 341 -4.95 8.54 14.03
C ASN A 341 -5.73 7.52 14.87
N GLY A 342 -5.12 7.07 15.98
CA GLY A 342 -5.73 6.17 16.94
C GLY A 342 -5.80 4.71 16.47
N ILE A 343 -6.76 3.96 17.00
CA ILE A 343 -7.01 2.55 16.65
C ILE A 343 -8.33 2.46 15.90
N MET A 344 -8.32 1.85 14.74
CA MET A 344 -9.51 1.75 13.88
C MET A 344 -9.69 0.34 13.30
N GLU A 345 -10.75 0.13 12.55
CA GLU A 345 -10.94 -1.04 11.69
C GLU A 345 -10.18 -0.86 10.36
N ASN A 346 -9.73 -1.95 9.73
CA ASN A 346 -9.15 -1.86 8.37
C ASN A 346 -10.14 -1.26 7.36
N SER A 347 -11.43 -1.58 7.50
CA SER A 347 -12.49 -0.99 6.68
C SER A 347 -12.69 0.52 6.94
N GLU A 348 -12.47 0.97 8.18
CA GLU A 348 -12.52 2.40 8.49
C GLU A 348 -11.38 3.18 7.83
N LEU A 349 -10.18 2.58 7.77
CA LEU A 349 -9.06 3.17 7.03
C LEU A 349 -9.42 3.32 5.54
N GLY A 350 -9.94 2.26 4.91
CA GLY A 350 -10.40 2.31 3.52
C GLY A 350 -11.47 3.38 3.28
N ALA A 351 -12.46 3.48 4.18
CA ALA A 351 -13.52 4.50 4.09
C ALA A 351 -12.98 5.93 4.25
N LYS A 352 -12.01 6.15 5.15
CA LYS A 352 -11.33 7.45 5.31
C LYS A 352 -10.60 7.85 4.02
N LEU A 353 -9.83 6.94 3.42
CA LEU A 353 -9.13 7.20 2.16
C LEU A 353 -10.10 7.53 1.02
N LYS A 354 -11.22 6.80 0.91
CA LYS A 354 -12.28 7.11 -0.06
C LYS A 354 -12.87 8.51 0.15
N SER A 355 -13.05 8.93 1.40
CA SER A 355 -13.57 10.27 1.71
C SER A 355 -12.63 11.40 1.30
N LEU A 356 -11.32 11.16 1.23
CA LEU A 356 -10.33 12.12 0.76
C LEU A 356 -10.32 12.27 -0.77
N ILE A 357 -10.68 11.21 -1.51
CA ILE A 357 -10.81 11.27 -2.97
C ILE A 357 -12.01 12.13 -3.40
N SER A 358 -13.08 12.14 -2.61
CA SER A 358 -14.35 12.78 -2.94
C SER A 358 -14.42 14.27 -2.60
N LYS A 359 -13.39 14.80 -1.96
CA LYS A 359 -13.28 16.22 -1.58
C LYS A 359 -12.54 17.01 -2.64
#